data_4fde0c89bb9578c6b31f4d71ac9777d9
#
_entry.id   4fde0c89bb9578c6b31f4d71ac9777d9
#
_cell.length_a   1.000
_cell.length_b   1.000
_cell.length_c   1.000
_cell.angle_alpha   90.00
_cell.angle_beta   90.00
_cell.angle_gamma   90.00
#
_symmetry.space_group_name_H-M   'P 1'
#
loop_
_entity.id
_entity.type
_entity.pdbx_description
1 polymer ?
#
loop_
_entity_poly.entity_id
_entity_poly.type
_entity_poly.pdbx_seq_one_letter_code
_entity_poly.pdbx_strand_id
1 'polypeptide(L)'
;LIHFLLSFKKIKSNNNNEDRIRGAILLAAKEGEMVKDNRFMLESILDLKDREIHEVMIHRKDIFSVNISENKDFFSKLANETPYSRFPVWENNSENIIGIMYVKDLLRSLVLKKFDVKKVLQEPWFVPETTSLLGQLNEFREKQKQMAFVVDEYGVLLGLVTLEDILEEIVGQIEDEHDYPSSNLLDDNNGNIYV
;
A
#
# COMPACT_ATOMS: atom_id res chain seq x y z
N LEU A 1 -27.39 12.94 29.45
CA LEU A 1 -26.33 13.90 29.82
C LEU A 1 -25.08 13.19 30.39
N ILE A 2 -25.23 12.21 31.30
CA ILE A 2 -24.15 11.46 31.94
C ILE A 2 -23.35 10.63 30.90
N HIS A 3 -24.01 10.03 29.93
CA HIS A 3 -23.34 9.23 28.87
C HIS A 3 -22.46 10.08 27.95
N PHE A 4 -22.85 11.34 27.69
CA PHE A 4 -22.07 12.30 26.91
C PHE A 4 -20.81 12.76 27.66
N LEU A 5 -20.91 13.00 28.98
CA LEU A 5 -19.76 13.37 29.83
C LEU A 5 -18.74 12.23 29.97
N LEU A 6 -19.19 10.96 30.02
CA LEU A 6 -18.31 9.79 30.08
C LEU A 6 -17.58 9.57 28.76
N SER A 7 -18.21 9.89 27.60
CA SER A 7 -17.57 9.83 26.28
C SER A 7 -16.44 10.86 26.16
N PHE A 8 -16.65 12.08 26.62
CA PHE A 8 -15.62 13.14 26.64
C PHE A 8 -14.42 12.78 27.55
N LYS A 9 -14.69 12.12 28.69
CA LYS A 9 -13.61 11.69 29.61
C LYS A 9 -12.77 10.56 29.02
N LYS A 10 -13.37 9.69 28.19
CA LYS A 10 -12.67 8.59 27.49
C LYS A 10 -11.77 9.09 26.37
N ILE A 11 -12.21 10.11 25.61
CA ILE A 11 -11.41 10.75 24.55
C ILE A 11 -10.19 11.47 25.14
N LYS A 12 -10.37 12.21 26.25
CA LYS A 12 -9.27 12.92 26.91
C LYS A 12 -8.24 11.99 27.55
N SER A 13 -8.66 10.79 27.99
CA SER A 13 -7.76 9.77 28.54
C SER A 13 -6.89 9.09 27.49
N ASN A 14 -7.40 8.93 26.27
CA ASN A 14 -6.65 8.27 25.19
C ASN A 14 -5.49 9.16 24.66
N ASN A 15 -5.73 10.45 24.46
CA ASN A 15 -4.68 11.39 24.03
C ASN A 15 -3.55 11.49 25.09
N ASN A 16 -3.90 11.47 26.36
CA ASN A 16 -2.91 11.55 27.44
C ASN A 16 -1.95 10.33 27.48
N ASN A 17 -2.43 9.14 27.08
CA ASN A 17 -1.58 7.94 27.06
C ASN A 17 -0.64 7.94 25.85
N GLU A 18 -1.10 8.42 24.70
CA GLU A 18 -0.27 8.51 23.51
C GLU A 18 0.84 9.57 23.65
N ASP A 19 0.51 10.75 24.19
CA ASP A 19 1.49 11.79 24.49
C ASP A 19 2.59 11.27 25.43
N ARG A 20 2.24 10.42 26.38
CA ARG A 20 3.20 9.75 27.28
C ARG A 20 4.10 8.76 26.52
N ILE A 21 3.53 7.99 25.58
CA ILE A 21 4.30 7.04 24.74
C ILE A 21 5.27 7.83 23.86
N ARG A 22 4.80 8.90 23.18
CA ARG A 22 5.65 9.78 22.36
C ARG A 22 6.75 10.42 23.21
N GLY A 23 6.43 10.89 24.42
CA GLY A 23 7.41 11.41 25.36
C GLY A 23 8.49 10.40 25.77
N ALA A 24 8.11 9.14 25.99
CA ALA A 24 9.04 8.07 26.31
C ALA A 24 9.97 7.73 25.13
N ILE A 25 9.43 7.67 23.92
CA ILE A 25 10.21 7.45 22.67
C ILE A 25 11.25 8.57 22.52
N LEU A 26 10.83 9.84 22.68
CA LEU A 26 11.70 11.00 22.59
C LEU A 26 12.83 10.98 23.63
N LEU A 27 12.53 10.55 24.86
CA LEU A 27 13.50 10.46 25.95
C LEU A 27 14.54 9.38 25.65
N ALA A 28 14.12 8.16 25.29
CA ALA A 28 15.00 7.06 24.94
C ALA A 28 15.92 7.41 23.74
N ALA A 29 15.40 8.16 22.76
CA ALA A 29 16.17 8.63 21.63
C ALA A 29 17.24 9.68 22.04
N LYS A 30 16.95 10.54 23.03
CA LYS A 30 17.92 11.53 23.54
C LYS A 30 19.02 10.89 24.39
N GLU A 31 18.70 9.84 25.14
CA GLU A 31 19.65 9.10 25.96
C GLU A 31 20.55 8.18 25.16
N GLY A 32 20.36 8.09 23.83
CA GLY A 32 21.16 7.27 22.94
C GLY A 32 20.82 5.77 23.00
N GLU A 33 19.74 5.41 23.69
CA GLU A 33 19.28 4.03 23.83
C GLU A 33 18.49 3.53 22.60
N MET A 34 18.14 4.44 21.67
CA MET A 34 17.33 4.12 20.49
C MET A 34 17.99 4.58 19.19
N VAL A 35 18.06 3.68 18.22
CA VAL A 35 18.51 3.99 16.85
C VAL A 35 17.45 4.90 16.16
N LYS A 36 17.90 5.82 15.30
CA LYS A 36 17.02 6.78 14.62
C LYS A 36 15.89 6.12 13.84
N ASP A 37 16.18 5.01 13.15
CA ASP A 37 15.21 4.28 12.33
C ASP A 37 14.11 3.66 13.20
N ASN A 38 14.46 3.10 14.35
CA ASN A 38 13.49 2.53 15.30
C ASN A 38 12.54 3.61 15.85
N ARG A 39 13.07 4.81 16.12
CA ARG A 39 12.27 5.95 16.55
C ARG A 39 11.25 6.33 15.47
N PHE A 40 11.70 6.49 14.22
CA PHE A 40 10.83 6.81 13.08
C PHE A 40 9.70 5.80 12.96
N MET A 41 9.99 4.50 12.95
CA MET A 41 8.98 3.45 12.84
C MET A 41 7.94 3.52 13.98
N LEU A 42 8.37 3.75 15.23
CA LEU A 42 7.46 3.85 16.37
C LEU A 42 6.55 5.08 16.28
N GLU A 43 7.08 6.23 15.86
CA GLU A 43 6.30 7.45 15.65
C GLU A 43 5.30 7.25 14.50
N SER A 44 5.73 6.66 13.36
CA SER A 44 4.87 6.34 12.22
C SER A 44 3.70 5.41 12.57
N ILE A 45 3.94 4.37 13.38
CA ILE A 45 2.86 3.48 13.85
C ILE A 45 1.81 4.26 14.66
N LEU A 46 2.22 5.21 15.49
CA LEU A 46 1.30 6.02 16.27
C LEU A 46 0.49 6.98 15.37
N ASP A 47 1.08 7.44 14.26
CA ASP A 47 0.44 8.36 13.32
C ASP A 47 -0.61 7.68 12.43
N LEU A 48 -0.50 6.35 12.18
CA LEU A 48 -1.40 5.62 11.28
C LEU A 48 -2.89 5.74 11.64
N LYS A 49 -3.23 6.00 12.88
CA LYS A 49 -4.62 6.14 13.32
C LYS A 49 -5.26 7.46 12.88
N ASP A 50 -4.42 8.51 12.73
CA ASP A 50 -4.82 9.88 12.43
C ASP A 50 -4.68 10.20 10.94
N ARG A 51 -4.00 9.34 10.17
CA ARG A 51 -3.84 9.45 8.72
C ARG A 51 -4.89 8.60 7.98
N GLU A 52 -5.36 9.09 6.85
CA GLU A 52 -6.40 8.47 6.06
C GLU A 52 -5.85 7.86 4.76
N ILE A 53 -6.58 6.89 4.18
CA ILE A 53 -6.18 6.16 2.97
C ILE A 53 -5.89 7.11 1.80
N HIS A 54 -6.67 8.20 1.65
CA HIS A 54 -6.50 9.14 0.54
C HIS A 54 -5.12 9.78 0.47
N GLU A 55 -4.37 9.80 1.58
CA GLU A 55 -3.01 10.37 1.65
C GLU A 55 -1.95 9.48 1.00
N VAL A 56 -2.19 8.17 0.94
CA VAL A 56 -1.19 7.17 0.50
C VAL A 56 -1.65 6.33 -0.70
N MET A 57 -2.93 6.43 -1.09
CA MET A 57 -3.47 5.65 -2.20
C MET A 57 -2.80 5.99 -3.54
N ILE A 58 -2.66 4.99 -4.39
CA ILE A 58 -2.36 5.20 -5.81
C ILE A 58 -3.60 5.79 -6.47
N HIS A 59 -3.47 7.00 -7.04
CA HIS A 59 -4.58 7.68 -7.67
C HIS A 59 -5.08 6.91 -8.91
N ARG A 60 -6.40 6.93 -9.19
CA ARG A 60 -7.03 6.16 -10.28
C ARG A 60 -6.38 6.33 -11.65
N LYS A 61 -5.77 7.50 -11.94
CA LYS A 61 -5.07 7.77 -13.21
C LYS A 61 -3.76 6.98 -13.36
N ASP A 62 -3.16 6.61 -12.24
CA ASP A 62 -1.87 5.95 -12.17
C ASP A 62 -2.00 4.43 -11.95
N ILE A 63 -3.24 3.92 -11.82
CA ILE A 63 -3.51 2.50 -11.65
C ILE A 63 -3.20 1.75 -12.96
N PHE A 64 -2.25 0.84 -12.91
CA PHE A 64 -2.11 -0.16 -13.95
C PHE A 64 -3.30 -1.13 -13.89
N SER A 65 -4.13 -1.18 -14.93
CA SER A 65 -5.31 -2.02 -15.00
C SER A 65 -5.56 -2.53 -16.42
N VAL A 66 -6.26 -3.65 -16.57
CA VAL A 66 -6.40 -4.37 -17.85
C VAL A 66 -7.87 -4.57 -18.21
N ASN A 67 -8.17 -4.41 -19.51
CA ASN A 67 -9.50 -4.72 -20.03
C ASN A 67 -9.71 -6.23 -20.10
N ILE A 68 -10.84 -6.72 -19.60
CA ILE A 68 -11.20 -8.14 -19.67
C ILE A 68 -11.36 -8.67 -21.10
N SER A 69 -11.67 -7.78 -22.06
CA SER A 69 -11.90 -8.13 -23.46
C SER A 69 -10.62 -8.45 -24.23
N GLU A 70 -9.45 -8.31 -23.61
CA GLU A 70 -8.17 -8.66 -24.22
C GLU A 70 -8.10 -10.16 -24.54
N ASN A 71 -7.35 -10.50 -25.57
CA ASN A 71 -7.23 -11.89 -26.02
C ASN A 71 -6.23 -12.69 -25.17
N LYS A 72 -6.23 -14.02 -25.35
CA LYS A 72 -5.35 -14.94 -24.60
C LYS A 72 -3.86 -14.63 -24.81
N ASP A 73 -3.45 -14.22 -26.01
CA ASP A 73 -2.04 -13.94 -26.32
C ASP A 73 -1.56 -12.70 -25.57
N PHE A 74 -2.41 -11.68 -25.44
CA PHE A 74 -2.15 -10.50 -24.62
C PHE A 74 -1.93 -10.90 -23.15
N PHE A 75 -2.84 -11.69 -22.56
CA PHE A 75 -2.69 -12.15 -21.18
C PHE A 75 -1.47 -13.03 -20.98
N SER A 76 -1.10 -13.84 -21.98
CA SER A 76 0.12 -14.66 -21.91
C SER A 76 1.38 -13.80 -21.88
N LYS A 77 1.46 -12.78 -22.75
CA LYS A 77 2.56 -11.82 -22.76
C LYS A 77 2.64 -11.04 -21.46
N LEU A 78 1.50 -10.50 -21.01
CA LEU A 78 1.39 -9.74 -19.78
C LEU A 78 1.87 -10.54 -18.57
N ALA A 79 1.47 -11.82 -18.45
CA ALA A 79 1.85 -12.67 -17.32
C ALA A 79 3.37 -12.91 -17.21
N ASN A 80 4.10 -12.80 -18.33
CA ASN A 80 5.55 -12.98 -18.36
C ASN A 80 6.34 -11.67 -18.19
N GLU A 81 5.74 -10.53 -18.54
CA GLU A 81 6.45 -9.24 -18.61
C GLU A 81 6.07 -8.28 -17.48
N THR A 82 4.92 -8.48 -16.81
CA THR A 82 4.47 -7.56 -15.76
C THR A 82 5.34 -7.66 -14.51
N PRO A 83 5.74 -6.51 -13.92
CA PRO A 83 6.40 -6.50 -12.62
C PRO A 83 5.42 -6.74 -11.45
N TYR A 84 4.11 -6.66 -11.70
CA TYR A 84 3.09 -6.72 -10.66
C TYR A 84 2.68 -8.16 -10.34
N SER A 85 2.53 -8.49 -9.06
CA SER A 85 1.98 -9.78 -8.61
C SER A 85 0.47 -9.90 -8.82
N ARG A 86 -0.23 -8.75 -8.91
CA ARG A 86 -1.67 -8.63 -9.10
C ARG A 86 -2.02 -7.31 -9.75
N PHE A 87 -3.14 -7.27 -10.48
CA PHE A 87 -3.64 -6.05 -11.10
C PHE A 87 -5.16 -6.06 -11.22
N PRO A 88 -5.81 -4.88 -11.20
CA PRO A 88 -7.23 -4.71 -11.48
C PRO A 88 -7.59 -5.10 -12.91
N VAL A 89 -8.78 -5.70 -13.06
CA VAL A 89 -9.40 -5.97 -14.36
C VAL A 89 -10.73 -5.23 -14.42
N TRP A 90 -10.96 -4.54 -15.53
CA TRP A 90 -12.16 -3.74 -15.77
C TRP A 90 -12.93 -4.21 -17.02
N GLU A 91 -14.22 -3.85 -17.08
CA GLU A 91 -15.10 -4.16 -18.21
C GLU A 91 -15.85 -2.89 -18.64
N ASN A 92 -15.89 -2.58 -19.94
CA ASN A 92 -16.52 -1.44 -20.60
C ASN A 92 -15.90 -0.06 -20.29
N ASN A 93 -15.61 0.26 -19.04
CA ASN A 93 -14.98 1.50 -18.58
C ASN A 93 -13.89 1.17 -17.57
N SER A 94 -12.76 1.87 -17.64
CA SER A 94 -11.60 1.67 -16.74
C SER A 94 -11.92 1.90 -15.25
N GLU A 95 -12.96 2.63 -14.93
CA GLU A 95 -13.46 2.81 -13.56
C GLU A 95 -14.37 1.66 -13.08
N ASN A 96 -14.88 0.83 -14.03
CA ASN A 96 -15.70 -0.34 -13.69
C ASN A 96 -14.84 -1.57 -13.44
N ILE A 97 -14.25 -1.62 -12.26
CA ILE A 97 -13.41 -2.74 -11.82
C ILE A 97 -14.29 -3.94 -11.49
N ILE A 98 -14.11 -5.04 -12.21
CA ILE A 98 -14.88 -6.28 -12.04
C ILE A 98 -14.12 -7.35 -11.24
N GLY A 99 -12.83 -7.15 -10.99
CA GLY A 99 -12.04 -8.10 -10.20
C GLY A 99 -10.56 -7.79 -10.15
N ILE A 100 -9.85 -8.61 -9.39
CA ILE A 100 -8.40 -8.60 -9.27
C ILE A 100 -7.86 -9.88 -9.89
N MET A 101 -6.90 -9.73 -10.83
CA MET A 101 -6.16 -10.83 -11.41
C MET A 101 -4.85 -11.03 -10.65
N TYR A 102 -4.62 -12.23 -10.16
CA TYR A 102 -3.31 -12.64 -9.65
C TYR A 102 -2.50 -13.29 -10.79
N VAL A 103 -1.28 -12.82 -11.01
CA VAL A 103 -0.42 -13.32 -12.10
C VAL A 103 -0.17 -14.83 -11.97
N LYS A 104 0.01 -15.35 -10.76
CA LYS A 104 0.15 -16.79 -10.51
C LYS A 104 -1.06 -17.61 -10.95
N ASP A 105 -2.28 -17.09 -10.78
CA ASP A 105 -3.52 -17.77 -11.14
C ASP A 105 -3.78 -17.60 -12.64
N LEU A 106 -3.43 -16.47 -13.22
CA LEU A 106 -3.41 -16.26 -14.65
C LEU A 106 -2.50 -17.27 -15.35
N LEU A 107 -1.24 -17.42 -14.91
CA LEU A 107 -0.29 -18.41 -15.48
C LEU A 107 -0.84 -19.83 -15.42
N ARG A 108 -1.46 -20.24 -14.31
CA ARG A 108 -2.11 -21.54 -14.19
C ARG A 108 -3.25 -21.72 -15.18
N SER A 109 -4.06 -20.66 -15.39
CA SER A 109 -5.23 -20.74 -16.28
C SER A 109 -4.85 -20.78 -17.76
N LEU A 110 -3.73 -20.15 -18.13
CA LEU A 110 -3.24 -20.14 -19.52
C LEU A 110 -2.89 -21.53 -20.06
N VAL A 111 -2.52 -22.45 -19.17
CA VAL A 111 -2.21 -23.86 -19.51
C VAL A 111 -3.49 -24.67 -19.79
N LEU A 112 -4.65 -24.20 -19.32
CA LEU A 112 -5.92 -24.89 -19.53
C LEU A 112 -6.41 -24.79 -20.97
N LYS A 113 -7.07 -25.86 -21.47
CA LYS A 113 -7.64 -25.90 -22.83
C LYS A 113 -8.73 -24.84 -23.04
N LYS A 114 -9.46 -24.47 -21.99
CA LYS A 114 -10.47 -23.39 -22.01
C LYS A 114 -10.01 -22.29 -21.06
N PHE A 115 -9.34 -21.30 -21.62
CA PHE A 115 -8.97 -20.08 -20.93
C PHE A 115 -10.22 -19.20 -20.76
N ASP A 116 -10.52 -18.82 -19.52
CA ASP A 116 -11.63 -17.94 -19.19
C ASP A 116 -11.20 -17.00 -18.06
N VAL A 117 -10.96 -15.76 -18.41
CA VAL A 117 -10.48 -14.72 -17.50
C VAL A 117 -11.42 -14.52 -16.31
N LYS A 118 -12.74 -14.51 -16.55
CA LYS A 118 -13.75 -14.27 -15.49
C LYS A 118 -13.66 -15.30 -14.35
N LYS A 119 -13.26 -16.52 -14.66
CA LYS A 119 -13.16 -17.61 -13.65
C LYS A 119 -11.95 -17.50 -12.73
N VAL A 120 -10.99 -16.67 -13.08
CA VAL A 120 -9.71 -16.52 -12.36
C VAL A 120 -9.68 -15.24 -11.56
N LEU A 121 -10.65 -14.33 -11.79
CA LEU A 121 -10.76 -13.09 -11.06
C LEU A 121 -11.19 -13.33 -9.62
N GLN A 122 -10.55 -12.63 -8.70
CA GLN A 122 -11.03 -12.49 -7.34
C GLN A 122 -11.91 -11.25 -7.21
N GLU A 123 -12.90 -11.31 -6.31
CA GLU A 123 -13.81 -10.19 -6.07
C GLU A 123 -13.07 -8.94 -5.60
N PRO A 124 -13.37 -7.77 -6.18
CA PRO A 124 -12.80 -6.51 -5.74
C PRO A 124 -13.35 -6.16 -4.36
N TRP A 125 -12.54 -5.48 -3.57
CA TRP A 125 -12.95 -4.99 -2.26
C TRP A 125 -12.80 -3.48 -2.24
N PHE A 126 -13.90 -2.78 -1.90
CA PHE A 126 -13.98 -1.33 -1.89
C PHE A 126 -13.98 -0.80 -0.46
N VAL A 127 -13.28 0.31 -0.24
CA VAL A 127 -13.14 0.99 1.06
C VAL A 127 -13.30 2.50 0.89
N PRO A 128 -13.88 3.21 1.88
CA PRO A 128 -13.94 4.67 1.85
C PRO A 128 -12.57 5.31 1.95
N GLU A 129 -12.37 6.45 1.26
CA GLU A 129 -11.13 7.23 1.30
C GLU A 129 -10.76 7.75 2.70
N THR A 130 -11.78 8.00 3.54
CA THR A 130 -11.64 8.51 4.91
C THR A 130 -11.31 7.42 5.95
N THR A 131 -11.11 6.17 5.52
CA THR A 131 -10.70 5.09 6.42
C THR A 131 -9.28 5.37 6.92
N SER A 132 -9.04 5.24 8.25
CA SER A 132 -7.70 5.42 8.79
C SER A 132 -6.74 4.31 8.32
N LEU A 133 -5.45 4.65 8.14
CA LEU A 133 -4.43 3.68 7.74
C LEU A 133 -4.32 2.52 8.71
N LEU A 134 -4.42 2.78 10.03
CA LEU A 134 -4.44 1.73 11.05
C LEU A 134 -5.66 0.81 10.91
N GLY A 135 -6.83 1.39 10.65
CA GLY A 135 -8.06 0.63 10.37
C GLY A 135 -7.91 -0.28 9.17
N GLN A 136 -7.40 0.27 8.07
CA GLN A 136 -7.17 -0.47 6.84
C GLN A 136 -6.12 -1.58 6.97
N LEU A 137 -5.04 -1.33 7.73
CA LEU A 137 -4.02 -2.34 8.01
C LEU A 137 -4.61 -3.55 8.76
N ASN A 138 -5.47 -3.29 9.75
CA ASN A 138 -6.16 -4.35 10.49
C ASN A 138 -7.13 -5.14 9.58
N GLU A 139 -7.88 -4.46 8.73
CA GLU A 139 -8.78 -5.07 7.76
C GLU A 139 -8.03 -5.95 6.75
N PHE A 140 -6.87 -5.51 6.23
CA PHE A 140 -6.01 -6.32 5.37
C PHE A 140 -5.59 -7.62 6.07
N ARG A 141 -5.19 -7.53 7.33
CA ARG A 141 -4.76 -8.68 8.12
C ARG A 141 -5.93 -9.65 8.42
N GLU A 142 -7.09 -9.14 8.82
CA GLU A 142 -8.25 -9.95 9.17
C GLU A 142 -8.83 -10.65 7.94
N LYS A 143 -8.95 -9.94 6.82
CA LYS A 143 -9.49 -10.46 5.57
C LYS A 143 -8.46 -11.23 4.73
N GLN A 144 -7.19 -11.22 5.12
CA GLN A 144 -6.07 -11.79 4.35
C GLN A 144 -6.01 -11.28 2.91
N LYS A 145 -6.41 -10.01 2.71
CA LYS A 145 -6.32 -9.29 1.44
C LYS A 145 -5.11 -8.35 1.46
N GLN A 146 -4.64 -7.96 0.29
CA GLN A 146 -3.47 -7.08 0.14
C GLN A 146 -3.72 -5.90 -0.79
N MET A 147 -4.95 -5.74 -1.29
CA MET A 147 -5.35 -4.65 -2.18
C MET A 147 -6.82 -4.31 -1.93
N ALA A 148 -7.13 -3.01 -1.88
CA ALA A 148 -8.48 -2.49 -1.80
C ALA A 148 -8.63 -1.30 -2.77
N PHE A 149 -9.82 -1.13 -3.34
CA PHE A 149 -10.18 0.01 -4.17
C PHE A 149 -10.78 1.10 -3.30
N VAL A 150 -10.27 2.31 -3.49
CA VAL A 150 -10.68 3.47 -2.70
C VAL A 150 -11.80 4.20 -3.42
N VAL A 151 -12.90 4.47 -2.72
CA VAL A 151 -14.07 5.15 -3.26
C VAL A 151 -14.49 6.33 -2.40
N ASP A 152 -15.15 7.31 -3.04
CA ASP A 152 -15.81 8.39 -2.35
C ASP A 152 -17.18 7.97 -1.78
N GLU A 153 -17.93 8.91 -1.20
CA GLU A 153 -19.26 8.72 -0.62
C GLU A 153 -20.34 8.37 -1.66
N TYR A 154 -20.05 8.59 -2.94
CA TYR A 154 -20.95 8.25 -4.07
C TYR A 154 -20.58 6.90 -4.71
N GLY A 155 -19.53 6.26 -4.25
CA GLY A 155 -19.02 5.02 -4.82
C GLY A 155 -18.17 5.20 -6.08
N VAL A 156 -17.70 6.42 -6.36
CA VAL A 156 -16.79 6.69 -7.49
C VAL A 156 -15.38 6.23 -7.13
N LEU A 157 -14.73 5.52 -8.04
CA LEU A 157 -13.35 5.08 -7.87
C LEU A 157 -12.39 6.27 -7.82
N LEU A 158 -11.68 6.41 -6.72
CA LEU A 158 -10.64 7.42 -6.51
C LEU A 158 -9.23 6.88 -6.73
N GLY A 159 -9.01 5.63 -6.29
CA GLY A 159 -7.70 5.03 -6.33
C GLY A 159 -7.69 3.57 -5.88
N LEU A 160 -6.52 3.08 -5.56
CA LEU A 160 -6.32 1.82 -4.85
C LEU A 160 -5.26 1.98 -3.76
N VAL A 161 -5.36 1.16 -2.73
CA VAL A 161 -4.36 1.06 -1.66
C VAL A 161 -3.95 -0.40 -1.50
N THR A 162 -2.67 -0.63 -1.29
CA THR A 162 -2.12 -1.96 -1.00
C THR A 162 -1.62 -2.03 0.44
N LEU A 163 -1.40 -3.26 0.92
CA LEU A 163 -0.75 -3.48 2.21
C LEU A 163 0.68 -2.91 2.20
N GLU A 164 1.35 -3.04 1.08
CA GLU A 164 2.69 -2.54 0.84
C GLU A 164 2.77 -1.02 1.04
N ASP A 165 1.80 -0.24 0.51
CA ASP A 165 1.74 1.23 0.67
C ASP A 165 1.66 1.63 2.15
N ILE A 166 0.84 0.92 2.96
CA ILE A 166 0.72 1.21 4.40
C ILE A 166 1.98 0.80 5.16
N LEU A 167 2.62 -0.30 4.78
CA LEU A 167 3.88 -0.72 5.41
C LEU A 167 5.03 0.24 5.10
N GLU A 168 5.06 0.82 3.90
CA GLU A 168 6.05 1.86 3.53
C GLU A 168 5.94 3.09 4.44
N GLU A 169 4.73 3.47 4.85
CA GLU A 169 4.53 4.57 5.80
C GLU A 169 5.10 4.29 7.20
N ILE A 170 5.23 3.02 7.58
CA ILE A 170 5.81 2.62 8.86
C ILE A 170 7.34 2.53 8.77
N VAL A 171 7.85 1.88 7.72
CA VAL A 171 9.27 1.53 7.58
C VAL A 171 10.07 2.65 6.91
N GLY A 172 9.41 3.51 6.12
CA GLY A 172 10.04 4.42 5.17
C GLY A 172 10.41 3.72 3.88
N GLN A 173 10.93 4.46 2.93
CA GLN A 173 11.44 3.88 1.68
C GLN A 173 12.61 2.95 2.01
N ILE A 174 12.49 1.70 1.60
CA ILE A 174 13.60 0.75 1.65
C ILE A 174 14.47 1.07 0.43
N GLU A 175 15.57 1.79 0.67
CA GLU A 175 16.56 2.01 -0.39
C GLU A 175 17.12 0.63 -0.78
N ASP A 176 16.94 0.25 -2.05
CA ASP A 176 17.58 -0.95 -2.58
C ASP A 176 19.10 -0.71 -2.56
N GLU A 177 19.89 -1.72 -2.17
CA GLU A 177 21.36 -1.66 -2.15
C GLU A 177 21.96 -1.30 -3.54
N HIS A 178 21.14 -1.26 -4.58
CA HIS A 178 21.51 -0.88 -5.95
C HIS A 178 21.27 0.61 -6.29
N ASP A 179 20.66 1.39 -5.39
CA ASP A 179 20.40 2.82 -5.58
C ASP A 179 21.55 3.73 -5.13
N TYR A 180 22.79 3.19 -5.08
CA TYR A 180 23.95 4.08 -4.94
C TYR A 180 24.01 5.01 -6.15
N PRO A 181 23.89 6.33 -5.96
CA PRO A 181 24.11 7.27 -7.05
C PRO A 181 25.53 7.01 -7.55
N SER A 182 25.67 6.77 -8.85
CA SER A 182 26.92 6.60 -9.60
C SER A 182 27.81 7.87 -9.61
N SER A 183 27.83 8.65 -8.51
CA SER A 183 28.49 9.93 -8.36
C SER A 183 29.80 9.90 -7.58
N ASN A 184 30.41 8.72 -7.35
CA ASN A 184 31.77 8.64 -6.82
C ASN A 184 32.77 7.96 -7.78
N LEU A 185 32.59 8.23 -9.09
CA LEU A 185 33.71 8.07 -10.01
C LEU A 185 34.64 9.27 -9.77
N LEU A 186 35.59 9.13 -8.88
CA LEU A 186 36.71 10.08 -8.79
C LEU A 186 37.57 9.85 -10.02
N ASP A 187 37.39 10.71 -11.01
CA ASP A 187 38.29 10.83 -12.14
C ASP A 187 39.59 11.45 -11.62
N ASP A 188 40.62 10.64 -11.48
CA ASP A 188 41.95 11.20 -11.30
C ASP A 188 42.44 11.65 -12.69
N ASN A 189 43.15 12.77 -12.75
CA ASN A 189 43.64 13.42 -13.96
C ASN A 189 44.56 12.55 -14.84
N ASN A 190 44.61 11.22 -14.60
CA ASN A 190 45.41 10.23 -15.34
C ASN A 190 44.60 9.15 -16.05
N GLY A 191 43.24 9.22 -16.03
CA GLY A 191 42.39 8.32 -16.83
C GLY A 191 42.24 6.90 -16.29
N ASN A 192 42.54 6.63 -15.02
CA ASN A 192 42.30 5.34 -14.39
C ASN A 192 40.97 5.36 -13.60
N ILE A 193 40.05 4.46 -13.92
CA ILE A 193 38.78 4.24 -13.21
C ILE A 193 39.00 3.15 -12.17
N TYR A 194 38.80 3.45 -10.90
CA TYR A 194 38.75 2.46 -9.82
C TYR A 194 37.29 2.16 -9.47
N VAL A 195 36.96 0.87 -9.47
CA VAL A 195 35.66 0.30 -9.08
C VAL A 195 35.71 -0.06 -7.60
#